data_8c026c2fbb198ce7a01e6990623b6b47
#
_entry.id   8c026c2fbb198ce7a01e6990623b6b47
#
_cell.length_a   1.000
_cell.length_b   1.000
_cell.length_c   1.000
_cell.angle_alpha   90.00
_cell.angle_beta   90.00
_cell.angle_gamma   90.00
#
_symmetry.space_group_name_H-M   'P 1'
#
loop_
_entity.id
_entity.type
_entity.pdbx_description
1 polymer ?
#
loop_
_entity_poly.entity_id
_entity_poly.type
_entity_poly.pdbx_seq_one_letter_code
_entity_poly.pdbx_strand_id
1 'polypeptide(L)'
;MLRRLICQTLHHASKPQLSSKLHAQRANFKAISVIPSQLTAYRLYSSDNTFESASDETLESLCEHIEELIDSNPKLAEADICLANGVLTLSLPEPYGTYVINKQSPNKQIWLSSPKSGPIRYDLQESKWVYKHTKETLHQLLEREIGNDILNMPKARFENCYLGGKD
;
A
#
# COMPACT_ATOMS: atom_id res chain seq x y z
N MET A 1 -26.41 -12.90 -5.49
CA MET A 1 -26.40 -12.07 -4.28
C MET A 1 -25.99 -12.83 -3.02
N LEU A 2 -24.97 -13.69 -3.06
CA LEU A 2 -24.56 -14.48 -1.86
C LEU A 2 -23.09 -14.89 -1.88
N ARG A 3 -22.14 -14.01 -2.29
CA ARG A 3 -20.69 -14.31 -2.27
C ARG A 3 -19.83 -13.35 -1.45
N ARG A 4 -20.46 -12.46 -0.66
CA ARG A 4 -19.76 -11.37 0.09
C ARG A 4 -19.44 -11.67 1.56
N LEU A 5 -19.32 -12.90 2.02
CA LEU A 5 -19.38 -13.18 3.47
C LEU A 5 -18.15 -13.84 4.11
N ILE A 6 -16.97 -13.86 3.49
CA ILE A 6 -15.82 -14.59 4.10
C ILE A 6 -14.55 -13.76 4.36
N CYS A 7 -14.45 -12.52 3.88
CA CYS A 7 -13.21 -11.72 4.10
C CYS A 7 -13.31 -10.59 5.12
N GLN A 8 -14.42 -10.47 5.88
CA GLN A 8 -14.57 -9.47 6.94
C GLN A 8 -14.54 -10.11 8.32
N THR A 9 -13.38 -10.41 8.86
CA THR A 9 -13.21 -10.60 10.29
C THR A 9 -12.08 -9.75 10.83
N LEU A 10 -12.51 -8.72 11.59
CA LEU A 10 -11.80 -8.11 12.71
C LEU A 10 -10.61 -7.18 12.41
N HIS A 11 -10.88 -5.88 12.37
CA HIS A 11 -10.07 -4.93 13.16
C HIS A 11 -10.89 -3.68 13.47
N HIS A 12 -11.71 -3.76 14.53
CA HIS A 12 -12.17 -2.57 15.25
C HIS A 12 -11.29 -2.43 16.49
N ALA A 13 -10.20 -1.71 16.39
CA ALA A 13 -9.43 -1.27 17.55
C ALA A 13 -9.58 0.24 17.71
N SER A 14 -10.28 0.62 18.76
CA SER A 14 -10.55 1.99 19.20
C SER A 14 -9.25 2.78 19.42
N LYS A 15 -9.20 4.00 18.88
CA LYS A 15 -8.12 4.98 19.13
C LYS A 15 -8.28 5.53 20.57
N PRO A 16 -7.25 5.57 21.40
CA PRO A 16 -7.27 6.29 22.65
C PRO A 16 -7.07 7.79 22.40
N GLN A 17 -8.02 8.60 22.90
CA GLN A 17 -7.85 10.06 23.00
C GLN A 17 -6.85 10.39 24.11
N LEU A 18 -5.75 11.06 23.78
CA LEU A 18 -4.82 11.63 24.72
C LEU A 18 -5.16 13.10 24.98
N SER A 19 -5.64 13.36 26.18
CA SER A 19 -5.92 14.70 26.72
C SER A 19 -4.62 15.46 26.98
N SER A 20 -4.55 16.67 26.45
CA SER A 20 -3.49 17.64 26.66
C SER A 20 -3.60 18.33 28.03
N LYS A 21 -2.59 18.19 28.89
CA LYS A 21 -2.17 19.19 29.89
C LYS A 21 -0.76 18.82 30.39
N LEU A 22 0.26 19.48 29.89
CA LEU A 22 1.59 19.50 30.50
C LEU A 22 2.05 20.93 30.70
N HIS A 23 2.13 21.29 31.99
CA HIS A 23 2.73 22.51 32.49
C HIS A 23 4.24 22.53 32.19
N ALA A 24 4.71 23.66 31.68
CA ALA A 24 6.11 23.94 31.48
C ALA A 24 6.84 24.15 32.82
N GLN A 25 7.75 23.27 33.17
CA GLN A 25 8.78 23.54 34.15
C GLN A 25 10.14 23.67 33.43
N ARG A 26 10.73 24.87 33.51
CA ARG A 26 12.09 25.13 33.09
C ARG A 26 13.05 24.44 34.04
N ALA A 27 13.74 23.41 33.58
CA ALA A 27 14.91 22.87 34.26
C ALA A 27 16.18 23.16 33.42
N ASN A 28 17.14 23.86 34.05
CA ASN A 28 18.48 24.08 33.52
C ASN A 28 19.21 22.73 33.40
N PHE A 29 19.42 22.27 32.17
CA PHE A 29 20.29 21.12 31.92
C PHE A 29 21.67 21.58 31.41
N LYS A 30 22.71 21.29 32.21
CA LYS A 30 24.12 21.28 31.78
C LYS A 30 24.26 20.29 30.61
N ALA A 31 24.93 20.73 29.54
CA ALA A 31 25.24 19.89 28.39
C ALA A 31 26.07 18.66 28.82
N ILE A 32 25.46 17.51 28.80
CA ILE A 32 26.12 16.21 28.84
C ILE A 32 26.21 15.73 27.40
N SER A 33 27.42 15.39 26.95
CA SER A 33 27.67 14.83 25.64
C SER A 33 26.87 13.53 25.46
N VAL A 34 25.77 13.60 24.70
CA VAL A 34 24.87 12.47 24.47
C VAL A 34 25.43 11.58 23.37
N ILE A 35 25.61 10.33 23.72
CA ILE A 35 26.10 9.21 22.94
C ILE A 35 25.23 9.01 21.67
N PRO A 36 25.80 8.87 20.47
CA PRO A 36 25.06 8.81 19.20
C PRO A 36 24.22 7.55 18.99
N SER A 37 24.25 6.56 19.90
CA SER A 37 23.56 5.28 19.76
C SER A 37 22.02 5.36 19.89
N GLN A 38 21.50 6.35 20.63
CA GLN A 38 20.05 6.47 20.84
C GLN A 38 19.34 7.16 19.66
N LEU A 39 20.02 8.10 18.98
CA LEU A 39 19.49 8.75 17.79
C LEU A 39 19.36 7.79 16.60
N THR A 40 20.27 6.83 16.49
CA THR A 40 20.23 5.81 15.43
C THR A 40 19.07 4.84 15.63
N ALA A 41 18.81 4.41 16.87
CA ALA A 41 17.68 3.53 17.20
C ALA A 41 16.32 4.21 16.96
N TYR A 42 16.19 5.50 17.33
CA TYR A 42 14.95 6.27 17.09
C TYR A 42 14.66 6.48 15.60
N ARG A 43 15.71 6.68 14.81
CA ARG A 43 15.58 6.86 13.35
C ARG A 43 15.22 5.56 12.64
N LEU A 44 15.71 4.42 13.12
CA LEU A 44 15.34 3.09 12.60
C LEU A 44 13.88 2.74 12.93
N TYR A 45 13.46 2.99 14.18
CA TYR A 45 12.09 2.73 14.62
C TYR A 45 11.05 3.60 13.88
N SER A 46 11.36 4.88 13.63
CA SER A 46 10.46 5.75 12.84
C SER A 46 10.38 5.37 11.36
N SER A 47 11.46 4.85 10.77
CA SER A 47 11.48 4.42 9.38
C SER A 47 10.72 3.11 9.16
N ASP A 48 10.72 2.21 10.15
CA ASP A 48 9.97 0.96 10.09
C ASP A 48 8.46 1.23 10.19
N ASN A 49 8.04 2.08 11.12
CA ASN A 49 6.64 2.51 11.23
C ASN A 49 6.13 3.21 9.95
N THR A 50 6.98 4.00 9.30
CA THR A 50 6.61 4.69 8.05
C THR A 50 6.37 3.69 6.91
N PHE A 51 7.24 2.67 6.76
CA PHE A 51 7.06 1.64 5.73
C PHE A 51 5.81 0.80 5.99
N GLU A 52 5.63 0.30 7.22
CA GLU A 52 4.47 -0.53 7.58
C GLU A 52 3.16 0.22 7.33
N SER A 53 3.01 1.46 7.83
CA SER A 53 1.83 2.29 7.59
C SER A 53 1.62 2.56 6.10
N ALA A 54 2.67 2.98 5.39
CA ALA A 54 2.57 3.29 3.97
C ALA A 54 2.18 2.08 3.11
N SER A 55 2.71 0.90 3.43
CA SER A 55 2.38 -0.32 2.70
C SER A 55 0.97 -0.81 2.99
N ASP A 56 0.52 -0.76 4.25
CA ASP A 56 -0.83 -1.19 4.62
C ASP A 56 -1.87 -0.25 4.01
N GLU A 57 -1.71 1.07 4.12
CA GLU A 57 -2.59 2.06 3.51
C GLU A 57 -2.62 1.95 1.97
N THR A 58 -1.48 1.63 1.34
CA THR A 58 -1.43 1.40 -0.11
C THR A 58 -2.24 0.17 -0.50
N LEU A 59 -2.06 -0.96 0.17
CA LEU A 59 -2.79 -2.19 -0.15
C LEU A 59 -4.29 -2.07 0.11
N GLU A 60 -4.69 -1.41 1.21
CA GLU A 60 -6.09 -1.13 1.53
C GLU A 60 -6.74 -0.24 0.46
N SER A 61 -6.09 0.88 0.11
CA SER A 61 -6.59 1.80 -0.91
C SER A 61 -6.68 1.17 -2.31
N LEU A 62 -5.71 0.33 -2.68
CA LEU A 62 -5.76 -0.43 -3.93
C LEU A 62 -6.90 -1.46 -3.92
N CYS A 63 -7.12 -2.14 -2.80
CA CYS A 63 -8.21 -3.11 -2.65
C CYS A 63 -9.57 -2.45 -2.86
N GLU A 64 -9.84 -1.35 -2.16
CA GLU A 64 -11.07 -0.58 -2.27
C GLU A 64 -11.31 -0.09 -3.71
N HIS A 65 -10.28 0.50 -4.32
CA HIS A 65 -10.38 1.01 -5.67
C HIS A 65 -10.64 -0.08 -6.72
N ILE A 66 -9.98 -1.23 -6.60
CA ILE A 66 -10.19 -2.37 -7.51
C ILE A 66 -11.56 -3.00 -7.29
N GLU A 67 -12.06 -3.08 -6.05
CA GLU A 67 -13.45 -3.50 -5.77
C GLU A 67 -14.47 -2.61 -6.50
N GLU A 68 -14.28 -1.29 -6.46
CA GLU A 68 -15.13 -0.35 -7.21
C GLU A 68 -15.07 -0.59 -8.73
N LEU A 69 -13.89 -0.88 -9.27
CA LEU A 69 -13.72 -1.20 -10.68
C LEU A 69 -14.42 -2.51 -11.06
N ILE A 70 -14.34 -3.54 -10.21
CA ILE A 70 -15.02 -4.83 -10.39
C ILE A 70 -16.53 -4.62 -10.40
N ASP A 71 -17.06 -3.90 -9.42
CA ASP A 71 -18.50 -3.64 -9.28
C ASP A 71 -19.08 -2.82 -10.45
N SER A 72 -18.27 -1.92 -11.01
CA SER A 72 -18.71 -1.03 -12.09
C SER A 72 -18.49 -1.57 -13.50
N ASN A 73 -17.72 -2.67 -13.66
CA ASN A 73 -17.36 -3.15 -14.99
C ASN A 73 -17.80 -4.59 -15.23
N PRO A 74 -18.75 -4.84 -16.19
CA PRO A 74 -19.23 -6.19 -16.50
C PRO A 74 -18.13 -7.15 -16.98
N LYS A 75 -17.02 -6.67 -17.53
CA LYS A 75 -15.88 -7.52 -17.93
C LYS A 75 -15.19 -8.18 -16.74
N LEU A 76 -15.35 -7.62 -15.55
CA LEU A 76 -14.77 -8.11 -14.31
C LEU A 76 -15.77 -8.83 -13.41
N ALA A 77 -16.96 -9.21 -13.92
CA ALA A 77 -18.02 -9.82 -13.12
C ALA A 77 -17.60 -11.15 -12.44
N GLU A 78 -16.61 -11.86 -13.00
CA GLU A 78 -16.05 -13.08 -12.43
C GLU A 78 -14.71 -12.84 -11.70
N ALA A 79 -14.26 -11.58 -11.61
CA ALA A 79 -13.06 -11.26 -10.86
C ALA A 79 -13.29 -11.41 -9.36
N ASP A 80 -12.23 -11.77 -8.65
CA ASP A 80 -12.21 -11.87 -7.19
C ASP A 80 -11.01 -11.13 -6.64
N ILE A 81 -11.19 -10.42 -5.53
CA ILE A 81 -10.14 -9.70 -4.84
C ILE A 81 -10.15 -10.02 -3.36
N CYS A 82 -8.97 -10.25 -2.80
CA CYS A 82 -8.79 -10.53 -1.38
C CYS A 82 -7.53 -9.86 -0.85
N LEU A 83 -7.67 -9.11 0.24
CA LEU A 83 -6.55 -8.57 1.03
C LEU A 83 -6.47 -9.31 2.36
N ALA A 84 -5.40 -10.07 2.57
CA ALA A 84 -5.16 -10.79 3.82
C ALA A 84 -3.67 -10.82 4.16
N ASN A 85 -3.32 -10.57 5.43
CA ASN A 85 -1.94 -10.66 5.94
C ASN A 85 -0.90 -9.89 5.13
N GLY A 86 -1.26 -8.70 4.62
CA GLY A 86 -0.38 -7.87 3.80
C GLY A 86 -0.17 -8.40 2.37
N VAL A 87 -1.06 -9.26 1.90
CA VAL A 87 -1.10 -9.78 0.52
C VAL A 87 -2.44 -9.44 -0.12
N LEU A 88 -2.40 -8.67 -1.19
CA LEU A 88 -3.54 -8.38 -2.05
C LEU A 88 -3.49 -9.30 -3.26
N THR A 89 -4.50 -10.14 -3.42
CA THR A 89 -4.64 -11.06 -4.55
C THR A 89 -5.84 -10.63 -5.37
N LEU A 90 -5.62 -10.34 -6.65
CA LEU A 90 -6.66 -10.03 -7.64
C LEU A 90 -6.67 -11.12 -8.69
N SER A 91 -7.71 -11.93 -8.70
CA SER A 91 -7.95 -12.97 -9.70
C SER A 91 -8.88 -12.43 -10.77
N LEU A 92 -8.39 -12.27 -11.98
CA LEU A 92 -9.16 -11.80 -13.13
C LEU A 92 -9.63 -12.99 -13.98
N PRO A 93 -10.76 -12.85 -14.71
CA PRO A 93 -11.21 -13.88 -15.65
C PRO A 93 -10.16 -14.16 -16.73
N GLU A 94 -10.20 -15.37 -17.30
CA GLU A 94 -9.34 -15.65 -18.45
C GLU A 94 -9.62 -14.70 -19.63
N PRO A 95 -8.58 -14.26 -20.34
CA PRO A 95 -7.17 -14.71 -20.30
C PRO A 95 -6.25 -13.82 -19.40
N TYR A 96 -6.78 -13.01 -18.51
CA TYR A 96 -6.03 -11.94 -17.83
C TYR A 96 -5.16 -12.42 -16.67
N GLY A 97 -5.53 -13.50 -15.98
CA GLY A 97 -4.74 -14.13 -14.93
C GLY A 97 -4.81 -13.43 -13.57
N THR A 98 -3.84 -13.71 -12.70
CA THR A 98 -3.86 -13.27 -11.28
C THR A 98 -2.70 -12.33 -10.99
N TYR A 99 -3.03 -11.20 -10.37
CA TYR A 99 -2.07 -10.26 -9.79
C TYR A 99 -1.92 -10.55 -8.30
N VAL A 100 -0.70 -10.55 -7.80
CA VAL A 100 -0.40 -10.67 -6.37
C VAL A 100 0.51 -9.51 -5.96
N ILE A 101 0.05 -8.69 -5.02
CA ILE A 101 0.80 -7.56 -4.47
C ILE A 101 1.04 -7.84 -2.99
N ASN A 102 2.29 -7.85 -2.58
CA ASN A 102 2.70 -8.38 -1.28
C ASN A 102 3.62 -7.40 -0.55
N LYS A 103 3.29 -7.07 0.69
CA LYS A 103 4.17 -6.35 1.60
C LYS A 103 5.32 -7.24 2.05
N GLN A 104 6.56 -6.77 1.86
CA GLN A 104 7.80 -7.46 2.26
C GLN A 104 8.53 -6.65 3.33
N SER A 105 8.12 -6.81 4.59
CA SER A 105 8.68 -6.07 5.73
C SER A 105 10.21 -6.20 5.89
N PRO A 106 10.83 -7.39 5.73
CA PRO A 106 12.28 -7.52 5.86
C PRO A 106 13.07 -6.68 4.86
N ASN A 107 12.54 -6.49 3.65
CA ASN A 107 13.19 -5.72 2.58
C ASN A 107 12.68 -4.30 2.47
N LYS A 108 11.63 -3.94 3.21
CA LYS A 108 10.90 -2.66 3.10
C LYS A 108 10.45 -2.37 1.66
N GLN A 109 9.89 -3.38 1.02
CA GLN A 109 9.45 -3.33 -0.38
C GLN A 109 8.01 -3.82 -0.52
N ILE A 110 7.34 -3.36 -1.57
CA ILE A 110 6.18 -4.03 -2.14
C ILE A 110 6.63 -4.88 -3.33
N TRP A 111 6.22 -6.14 -3.34
CA TRP A 111 6.47 -7.05 -4.47
C TRP A 111 5.18 -7.28 -5.23
N LEU A 112 5.25 -7.15 -6.53
CA LEU A 112 4.17 -7.46 -7.46
C LEU A 112 4.53 -8.69 -8.27
N SER A 113 3.60 -9.63 -8.38
CA SER A 113 3.59 -10.65 -9.42
C SER A 113 2.47 -10.31 -10.40
N SER A 114 2.84 -9.84 -11.59
CA SER A 114 1.91 -9.53 -12.68
C SER A 114 1.88 -10.68 -13.69
N PRO A 115 0.71 -11.12 -14.17
CA PRO A 115 0.61 -12.12 -15.22
C PRO A 115 1.18 -11.63 -16.55
N LYS A 116 1.30 -10.31 -16.73
CA LYS A 116 1.80 -9.68 -17.95
C LYS A 116 3.29 -9.29 -17.86
N SER A 117 3.68 -8.58 -16.81
CA SER A 117 5.06 -8.06 -16.64
C SER A 117 5.94 -8.95 -15.77
N GLY A 118 5.38 -10.01 -15.14
CA GLY A 118 6.13 -10.88 -14.24
C GLY A 118 6.40 -10.26 -12.87
N PRO A 119 7.44 -10.73 -12.14
CA PRO A 119 7.77 -10.28 -10.80
C PRO A 119 8.52 -8.95 -10.79
N ILE A 120 8.02 -7.99 -10.02
CA ILE A 120 8.58 -6.63 -9.87
C ILE A 120 8.66 -6.27 -8.39
N ARG A 121 9.70 -5.51 -8.01
CA ARG A 121 9.93 -5.06 -6.63
C ARG A 121 9.98 -3.54 -6.60
N TYR A 122 9.21 -2.95 -5.69
CA TYR A 122 9.07 -1.51 -5.56
C TYR A 122 9.65 -1.04 -4.23
N ASP A 123 10.51 -0.02 -4.29
CA ASP A 123 11.03 0.71 -3.15
C ASP A 123 10.18 1.94 -2.89
N LEU A 124 9.97 2.31 -1.62
CA LEU A 124 9.33 3.56 -1.26
C LEU A 124 10.32 4.72 -1.45
N GLN A 125 10.07 5.61 -2.40
CA GLN A 125 10.87 6.79 -2.74
C GLN A 125 9.94 7.99 -2.86
N GLU A 126 10.20 9.06 -2.11
CA GLU A 126 9.46 10.34 -2.20
C GLU A 126 7.94 10.15 -2.22
N SER A 127 7.42 9.29 -1.32
CA SER A 127 6.00 8.96 -1.24
C SER A 127 5.42 8.25 -2.48
N LYS A 128 6.24 7.49 -3.21
CA LYS A 128 5.83 6.64 -4.32
C LYS A 128 6.50 5.28 -4.25
N TRP A 129 5.81 4.25 -4.70
CA TRP A 129 6.37 2.91 -4.89
C TRP A 129 7.02 2.82 -6.25
N VAL A 130 8.36 2.87 -6.30
CA VAL A 130 9.14 3.05 -7.54
C VAL A 130 9.93 1.78 -7.89
N TYR A 131 9.80 1.31 -9.13
CA TYR A 131 10.63 0.24 -9.66
C TYR A 131 12.02 0.77 -10.04
N LYS A 132 13.07 0.21 -9.45
CA LYS A 132 14.43 0.72 -9.56
C LYS A 132 14.94 0.86 -11.00
N HIS A 133 14.58 -0.07 -11.88
CA HIS A 133 15.13 -0.14 -13.24
C HIS A 133 14.48 0.82 -14.24
N THR A 134 13.14 0.89 -14.24
CA THR A 134 12.40 1.71 -15.22
C THR A 134 11.90 3.03 -14.65
N LYS A 135 11.94 3.19 -13.32
CA LYS A 135 11.32 4.31 -12.60
C LYS A 135 9.79 4.36 -12.70
N GLU A 136 9.16 3.37 -13.33
CA GLU A 136 7.72 3.23 -13.34
C GLU A 136 7.22 2.96 -11.92
N THR A 137 6.14 3.64 -11.52
CA THR A 137 5.54 3.39 -10.19
C THR A 137 4.59 2.20 -10.24
N LEU A 138 4.28 1.61 -9.06
CA LEU A 138 3.28 0.55 -8.92
C LEU A 138 1.93 0.97 -9.51
N HIS A 139 1.49 2.18 -9.20
CA HIS A 139 0.21 2.71 -9.67
C HIS A 139 0.19 2.93 -11.18
N GLN A 140 1.30 3.42 -11.77
CA GLN A 140 1.41 3.58 -13.22
C GLN A 140 1.37 2.22 -13.95
N LEU A 141 2.00 1.19 -13.38
CA LEU A 141 1.94 -0.16 -13.94
C LEU A 141 0.52 -0.72 -13.89
N LEU A 142 -0.17 -0.60 -12.75
CA LEU A 142 -1.55 -1.07 -12.60
C LEU A 142 -2.51 -0.29 -13.53
N GLU A 143 -2.34 1.03 -13.67
CA GLU A 143 -3.09 1.84 -14.62
C GLU A 143 -2.89 1.35 -16.05
N ARG A 144 -1.65 1.06 -16.44
CA ARG A 144 -1.32 0.57 -17.77
C ARG A 144 -1.91 -0.81 -18.03
N GLU A 145 -1.71 -1.76 -17.12
CA GLU A 145 -2.09 -3.16 -17.35
C GLU A 145 -3.57 -3.42 -17.11
N ILE A 146 -4.11 -2.94 -16.00
CA ILE A 146 -5.53 -3.16 -15.67
C ILE A 146 -6.40 -2.11 -16.36
N GLY A 147 -6.07 -0.84 -16.17
CA GLY A 147 -6.88 0.25 -16.70
C GLY A 147 -6.93 0.28 -18.21
N ASN A 148 -5.76 0.35 -18.86
CA ASN A 148 -5.71 0.53 -20.31
C ASN A 148 -5.87 -0.80 -21.05
N ASP A 149 -5.06 -1.82 -20.71
CA ASP A 149 -4.97 -3.03 -21.53
C ASP A 149 -6.16 -3.99 -21.32
N ILE A 150 -6.65 -4.11 -20.08
CA ILE A 150 -7.75 -5.03 -19.75
C ILE A 150 -9.10 -4.33 -19.89
N LEU A 151 -9.27 -3.21 -19.21
CA LEU A 151 -10.55 -2.51 -19.16
C LEU A 151 -10.79 -1.61 -20.35
N ASN A 152 -9.74 -1.23 -21.08
CA ASN A 152 -9.77 -0.21 -22.13
C ASN A 152 -10.38 1.10 -21.61
N MET A 153 -10.12 1.42 -20.35
CA MET A 153 -10.53 2.63 -19.66
C MET A 153 -9.28 3.50 -19.48
N PRO A 154 -9.00 4.45 -20.37
CA PRO A 154 -7.95 5.41 -20.14
C PRO A 154 -8.32 6.19 -18.87
N LYS A 155 -7.45 6.09 -17.86
CA LYS A 155 -7.63 6.63 -16.50
C LYS A 155 -8.60 5.80 -15.63
N ALA A 156 -8.25 4.55 -15.36
CA ALA A 156 -8.84 3.78 -14.26
C ALA A 156 -8.58 4.44 -12.89
N ARG A 157 -7.75 5.50 -12.88
CA ARG A 157 -7.50 6.40 -11.74
C ARG A 157 -6.78 5.77 -10.56
N PHE A 158 -5.89 4.84 -10.80
CA PHE A 158 -4.99 4.34 -9.76
C PHE A 158 -4.14 5.47 -9.13
N GLU A 159 -4.01 6.61 -9.81
CA GLU A 159 -3.42 7.83 -9.26
C GLU A 159 -4.17 8.40 -8.04
N ASN A 160 -5.44 8.04 -7.85
CA ASN A 160 -6.24 8.46 -6.70
C ASN A 160 -6.03 7.57 -5.47
N CYS A 161 -5.41 6.40 -5.62
CA CYS A 161 -5.06 5.55 -4.51
C CYS A 161 -3.95 6.18 -3.66
N TYR A 162 -3.82 5.71 -2.43
CA TYR A 162 -2.79 6.19 -1.50
C TYR A 162 -1.38 6.04 -2.12
N LEU A 163 -0.60 7.10 -2.12
CA LEU A 163 0.72 7.22 -2.79
C LEU A 163 0.69 7.03 -4.32
N GLY A 164 -0.48 7.08 -4.96
CA GLY A 164 -0.62 7.07 -6.43
C GLY A 164 -0.43 8.44 -7.08
N GLY A 165 -0.32 9.50 -6.29
CA GLY A 165 -0.43 10.92 -6.64
C GLY A 165 0.27 11.36 -7.91
N LYS A 166 -0.34 12.38 -8.52
CA LYS A 166 0.17 13.10 -9.72
C LYS A 166 1.51 13.77 -9.43
N ASP A 167 2.39 13.71 -10.41
CA ASP A 167 3.56 14.60 -10.52
C ASP A 167 3.14 16.03 -10.80
#